data_32d6fcdb92449b8bc7e391a856d96f1b
#
_entry.id   32d6fcdb92449b8bc7e391a856d96f1b
#
_cell.length_a   1.000
_cell.length_b   1.000
_cell.length_c   1.000
_cell.angle_alpha   90.00
_cell.angle_beta   90.00
_cell.angle_gamma   90.00
#
_symmetry.space_group_name_H-M   'P 1'
#
loop_
_entity.id
_entity.type
_entity.pdbx_description
1 polymer ?
#
loop_
_entity_poly.entity_id
_entity_poly.type
_entity_poly.pdbx_seq_one_letter_code
_entity_poly.pdbx_strand_id
1 'polypeptide(L)'
;MATIRKYRGKINVQIRKKGYPFISKSFVSLTVAKKWAATTEADMERRLHVVIPDDTTVGELLERYKREILPTHKGQQVERYRIQTLLGFLGDLKSIHLTPKEIAKYRDHRLKEVSPASLKRELTILSRMLTLASRDWGIALPHNPVKMISLPKADKARTRRLDAGEEEKLLQSTNQKLRRVIILALETGMRRSEILNIKKSHINYSISVLLIPSTKADEPRTIPLSSAALKALREQLRASQ
;
A
#
# COMPACT_ATOMS: atom_id res chain seq x y z
N MET A 1 -19.81 -27.01 -24.36
CA MET A 1 -20.56 -27.97 -23.50
C MET A 1 -19.58 -28.80 -22.70
N ALA A 2 -19.90 -29.02 -21.42
CA ALA A 2 -19.09 -29.82 -20.54
C ALA A 2 -19.22 -31.31 -20.84
N THR A 3 -18.12 -32.02 -20.95
CA THR A 3 -18.08 -33.49 -21.08
C THR A 3 -17.70 -34.10 -19.74
N ILE A 4 -18.53 -34.98 -19.21
CA ILE A 4 -18.32 -35.65 -17.91
C ILE A 4 -18.01 -37.12 -18.18
N ARG A 5 -16.86 -37.60 -17.72
CA ARG A 5 -16.42 -38.99 -17.91
C ARG A 5 -15.90 -39.57 -16.59
N LYS A 6 -16.16 -40.86 -16.35
CA LYS A 6 -15.58 -41.61 -15.23
C LYS A 6 -14.19 -42.13 -15.68
N TYR A 7 -13.15 -41.81 -14.94
CA TYR A 7 -11.78 -42.22 -15.27
C TYR A 7 -11.02 -42.54 -13.96
N ARG A 8 -10.50 -43.75 -13.86
CA ARG A 8 -9.74 -44.26 -12.70
C ARG A 8 -10.38 -43.95 -11.36
N GLY A 9 -11.69 -44.27 -11.23
CA GLY A 9 -12.45 -44.08 -10.00
C GLY A 9 -12.85 -42.64 -9.67
N LYS A 10 -12.42 -41.66 -10.47
CA LYS A 10 -12.80 -40.25 -10.35
C LYS A 10 -13.67 -39.79 -11.53
N ILE A 11 -14.39 -38.72 -11.35
CA ILE A 11 -15.24 -38.12 -12.37
C ILE A 11 -14.48 -36.93 -12.96
N ASN A 12 -14.07 -37.07 -14.20
CA ASN A 12 -13.37 -36.00 -14.93
C ASN A 12 -14.39 -35.17 -15.73
N VAL A 13 -14.35 -33.86 -15.54
CA VAL A 13 -15.15 -32.88 -16.28
C VAL A 13 -14.22 -32.11 -17.20
N GLN A 14 -14.58 -32.03 -18.47
CA GLN A 14 -13.87 -31.26 -19.47
C GLN A 14 -14.81 -30.23 -20.10
N ILE A 15 -14.42 -28.98 -20.12
CA ILE A 15 -15.19 -27.88 -20.70
C ILE A 15 -14.40 -27.31 -21.88
N ARG A 16 -15.04 -27.30 -23.05
CA ARG A 16 -14.52 -26.68 -24.28
C ARG A 16 -15.53 -25.69 -24.81
N LYS A 17 -15.19 -24.43 -24.81
CA LYS A 17 -16.05 -23.35 -25.33
C LYS A 17 -15.19 -22.40 -26.19
N LYS A 18 -15.70 -22.05 -27.37
CA LYS A 18 -15.00 -21.12 -28.28
C LYS A 18 -14.74 -19.78 -27.57
N GLY A 19 -13.50 -19.31 -27.62
CA GLY A 19 -13.07 -18.07 -26.95
C GLY A 19 -12.62 -18.24 -25.48
N TYR A 20 -12.61 -19.48 -24.96
CA TYR A 20 -12.11 -19.80 -23.62
C TYR A 20 -11.08 -20.92 -23.68
N PRO A 21 -10.09 -20.92 -22.78
CA PRO A 21 -9.13 -22.02 -22.69
C PRO A 21 -9.83 -23.32 -22.30
N PHE A 22 -9.22 -24.44 -22.70
CA PHE A 22 -9.68 -25.77 -22.31
C PHE A 22 -9.53 -25.97 -20.79
N ILE A 23 -10.60 -26.37 -20.12
CA ILE A 23 -10.59 -26.63 -18.69
C ILE A 23 -10.93 -28.09 -18.43
N SER A 24 -10.12 -28.76 -17.60
CA SER A 24 -10.37 -30.12 -17.13
C SER A 24 -10.19 -30.18 -15.62
N LYS A 25 -11.16 -30.79 -14.92
CA LYS A 25 -11.10 -30.97 -13.47
C LYS A 25 -11.68 -32.31 -13.05
N SER A 26 -11.08 -32.95 -12.04
CA SER A 26 -11.52 -34.25 -11.54
C SER A 26 -12.19 -34.12 -10.16
N PHE A 27 -13.28 -34.86 -9.97
CA PHE A 27 -14.11 -34.86 -8.77
C PHE A 27 -14.32 -36.26 -8.24
N VAL A 28 -14.63 -36.41 -6.96
CA VAL A 28 -15.00 -37.66 -6.33
C VAL A 28 -16.52 -37.93 -6.47
N SER A 29 -17.33 -36.85 -6.48
CA SER A 29 -18.80 -36.94 -6.53
C SER A 29 -19.32 -36.39 -7.87
N LEU A 30 -20.27 -37.17 -8.47
CA LEU A 30 -20.94 -36.77 -9.71
C LEU A 30 -21.80 -35.51 -9.55
N THR A 31 -22.45 -35.36 -8.41
CA THR A 31 -23.28 -34.20 -8.09
C THR A 31 -22.43 -32.92 -8.06
N VAL A 32 -21.27 -32.97 -7.40
CA VAL A 32 -20.33 -31.84 -7.34
C VAL A 32 -19.76 -31.54 -8.72
N ALA A 33 -19.44 -32.59 -9.50
CA ALA A 33 -18.93 -32.43 -10.87
C ALA A 33 -19.95 -31.73 -11.78
N LYS A 34 -21.22 -32.13 -11.73
CA LYS A 34 -22.31 -31.50 -12.51
C LYS A 34 -22.56 -30.06 -12.08
N LYS A 35 -22.62 -29.80 -10.77
CA LYS A 35 -22.80 -28.43 -10.26
C LYS A 35 -21.66 -27.51 -10.68
N TRP A 36 -20.42 -27.97 -10.58
CA TRP A 36 -19.26 -27.22 -11.03
C TRP A 36 -19.29 -26.94 -12.54
N ALA A 37 -19.65 -27.96 -13.36
CA ALA A 37 -19.76 -27.79 -14.80
C ALA A 37 -20.79 -26.71 -15.17
N ALA A 38 -21.99 -26.79 -14.60
CA ALA A 38 -23.06 -25.84 -14.86
C ALA A 38 -22.68 -24.40 -14.44
N THR A 39 -22.08 -24.23 -13.26
CA THR A 39 -21.61 -22.92 -12.79
C THR A 39 -20.53 -22.36 -13.71
N THR A 40 -19.55 -23.18 -14.09
CA THR A 40 -18.43 -22.76 -14.96
C THR A 40 -18.94 -22.37 -16.36
N GLU A 41 -19.88 -23.12 -16.93
CA GLU A 41 -20.48 -22.78 -18.23
C GLU A 41 -21.31 -21.47 -18.14
N ALA A 42 -22.08 -21.28 -17.07
CA ALA A 42 -22.84 -20.05 -16.84
C ALA A 42 -21.90 -18.83 -16.65
N ASP A 43 -20.80 -18.98 -15.95
CA ASP A 43 -19.81 -17.91 -15.76
C ASP A 43 -19.12 -17.56 -17.09
N MET A 44 -18.82 -18.57 -17.93
CA MET A 44 -18.31 -18.33 -19.29
C MET A 44 -19.34 -17.59 -20.16
N GLU A 45 -20.63 -17.91 -20.04
CA GLU A 45 -21.71 -17.22 -20.75
C GLU A 45 -21.85 -15.76 -20.36
N ARG A 46 -21.74 -15.50 -19.07
CA ARG A 46 -21.73 -14.15 -18.50
C ARG A 46 -20.43 -13.40 -18.72
N ARG A 47 -19.44 -14.00 -19.40
CA ARG A 47 -18.07 -13.47 -19.54
C ARG A 47 -17.37 -13.19 -18.19
N LEU A 48 -17.80 -13.86 -17.14
CA LEU A 48 -17.24 -13.75 -15.79
C LEU A 48 -16.19 -14.82 -15.50
N HIS A 49 -16.05 -15.80 -16.40
CA HIS A 49 -15.07 -16.87 -16.22
C HIS A 49 -13.69 -16.39 -16.61
N VAL A 50 -12.89 -16.13 -15.61
CA VAL A 50 -11.46 -15.84 -15.74
C VAL A 50 -10.70 -17.09 -15.27
N VAL A 51 -9.85 -17.63 -16.12
CA VAL A 51 -8.97 -18.75 -15.74
C VAL A 51 -7.91 -18.18 -14.82
N ILE A 52 -7.99 -18.55 -13.52
CA ILE A 52 -6.84 -18.37 -12.66
C ILE A 52 -5.86 -19.48 -13.04
N PRO A 53 -4.62 -19.17 -13.42
CA PRO A 53 -3.59 -20.19 -13.40
C PRO A 53 -3.53 -20.73 -11.97
N ASP A 54 -3.80 -22.02 -11.79
CA ASP A 54 -3.85 -22.68 -10.46
C ASP A 54 -2.53 -22.55 -9.69
N ASP A 55 -1.48 -22.02 -10.34
CA ASP A 55 -0.13 -21.93 -9.80
C ASP A 55 0.36 -20.52 -9.45
N THR A 56 -0.39 -19.45 -9.77
CA THR A 56 0.06 -18.08 -9.45
C THR A 56 0.15 -17.87 -7.95
N THR A 57 1.33 -17.53 -7.45
CA THR A 57 1.57 -17.25 -6.04
C THR A 57 1.27 -15.79 -5.68
N VAL A 58 1.04 -15.52 -4.41
CA VAL A 58 0.92 -14.15 -3.87
C VAL A 58 2.24 -13.39 -4.09
N GLY A 59 3.37 -14.10 -4.03
CA GLY A 59 4.68 -13.54 -4.28
C GLY A 59 4.84 -13.00 -5.70
N GLU A 60 4.44 -13.78 -6.71
CA GLU A 60 4.45 -13.32 -8.11
C GLU A 60 3.60 -12.08 -8.33
N LEU A 61 2.42 -12.01 -7.68
CA LEU A 61 1.56 -10.84 -7.75
C LEU A 61 2.18 -9.61 -7.06
N LEU A 62 2.82 -9.79 -5.90
CA LEU A 62 3.52 -8.72 -5.20
C LEU A 62 4.74 -8.23 -5.98
N GLU A 63 5.51 -9.12 -6.61
CA GLU A 63 6.64 -8.73 -7.45
C GLU A 63 6.17 -8.01 -8.74
N ARG A 64 5.04 -8.43 -9.33
CA ARG A 64 4.41 -7.70 -10.43
C ARG A 64 3.97 -6.30 -9.99
N TYR A 65 3.32 -6.19 -8.84
CA TYR A 65 2.91 -4.90 -8.25
C TYR A 65 4.14 -4.00 -8.02
N LYS A 66 5.21 -4.55 -7.48
CA LYS A 66 6.48 -3.85 -7.24
C LYS A 66 7.13 -3.34 -8.53
N ARG A 67 7.02 -4.10 -9.62
CA ARG A 67 7.58 -3.72 -10.93
C ARG A 67 6.72 -2.69 -11.66
N GLU A 68 5.39 -2.86 -11.67
CA GLU A 68 4.49 -2.09 -12.53
C GLU A 68 3.87 -0.88 -11.82
N ILE A 69 3.55 -0.99 -10.54
CA ILE A 69 2.78 0.02 -9.80
C ILE A 69 3.65 0.88 -8.89
N LEU A 70 4.58 0.25 -8.16
CA LEU A 70 5.42 0.96 -7.21
C LEU A 70 6.20 2.14 -7.81
N PRO A 71 6.74 2.09 -9.05
CA PRO A 71 7.43 3.23 -9.65
C PRO A 71 6.55 4.48 -9.83
N THR A 72 5.23 4.33 -9.87
CA THR A 72 4.29 5.46 -9.99
C THR A 72 4.06 6.18 -8.66
N HIS A 73 4.54 5.63 -7.54
CA HIS A 73 4.32 6.16 -6.20
C HIS A 73 5.50 7.01 -5.73
N LYS A 74 5.22 8.11 -5.00
CA LYS A 74 6.25 8.97 -4.41
C LYS A 74 7.03 8.34 -3.25
N GLY A 75 6.40 7.44 -2.50
CA GLY A 75 6.96 6.82 -1.29
C GLY A 75 7.54 5.42 -1.50
N GLN A 76 8.20 5.16 -2.60
CA GLN A 76 8.62 3.82 -3.06
C GLN A 76 9.43 3.03 -2.03
N GLN A 77 10.39 3.66 -1.35
CA GLN A 77 11.29 2.96 -0.43
C GLN A 77 10.53 2.31 0.74
N VAL A 78 9.65 3.05 1.39
CA VAL A 78 8.86 2.55 2.52
C VAL A 78 7.86 1.48 2.08
N GLU A 79 7.27 1.65 0.90
CA GLU A 79 6.34 0.67 0.34
C GLU A 79 7.06 -0.62 -0.07
N ARG A 80 8.29 -0.52 -0.58
CA ARG A 80 9.15 -1.66 -0.90
C ARG A 80 9.44 -2.52 0.33
N TYR A 81 9.75 -1.90 1.48
CA TYR A 81 9.93 -2.64 2.74
C TYR A 81 8.68 -3.41 3.16
N ARG A 82 7.50 -2.78 3.04
CA ARG A 82 6.23 -3.44 3.37
C ARG A 82 5.93 -4.61 2.43
N ILE A 83 6.20 -4.45 1.13
CA ILE A 83 6.07 -5.54 0.15
C ILE A 83 7.01 -6.67 0.53
N GLN A 84 8.26 -6.40 0.91
CA GLN A 84 9.20 -7.43 1.33
C GLN A 84 8.72 -8.19 2.57
N THR A 85 8.10 -7.50 3.53
CA THR A 85 7.49 -8.15 4.70
C THR A 85 6.33 -9.08 4.31
N LEU A 86 5.46 -8.63 3.39
CA LEU A 86 4.37 -9.45 2.85
C LEU A 86 4.89 -10.68 2.09
N LEU A 87 5.94 -10.51 1.29
CA LEU A 87 6.61 -11.60 0.56
C LEU A 87 7.14 -12.66 1.52
N GLY A 88 7.79 -12.28 2.60
CA GLY A 88 8.36 -13.21 3.57
C GLY A 88 7.32 -14.06 4.31
N PHE A 89 6.06 -13.62 4.41
CA PHE A 89 5.03 -14.37 5.13
C PHE A 89 4.00 -15.04 4.19
N LEU A 90 3.63 -14.38 3.10
CA LEU A 90 2.55 -14.81 2.20
C LEU A 90 3.05 -15.18 0.81
N GLY A 91 4.32 -14.95 0.49
CA GLY A 91 4.84 -15.07 -0.88
C GLY A 91 4.66 -16.44 -1.50
N ASP A 92 4.95 -17.49 -0.77
CA ASP A 92 4.87 -18.87 -1.27
C ASP A 92 3.44 -19.42 -1.36
N LEU A 93 2.47 -18.67 -0.81
CA LEU A 93 1.08 -19.10 -0.82
C LEU A 93 0.48 -18.90 -2.23
N LYS A 94 -0.15 -19.94 -2.77
CA LYS A 94 -0.93 -19.82 -4.00
C LYS A 94 -2.09 -18.84 -3.81
N SER A 95 -2.34 -17.99 -4.77
CA SER A 95 -3.37 -16.94 -4.68
C SER A 95 -4.78 -17.50 -4.41
N ILE A 96 -5.08 -18.69 -4.90
CA ILE A 96 -6.35 -19.42 -4.65
C ILE A 96 -6.51 -19.86 -3.17
N HIS A 97 -5.40 -20.00 -2.45
CA HIS A 97 -5.37 -20.38 -1.03
C HIS A 97 -5.29 -19.20 -0.08
N LEU A 98 -5.21 -17.96 -0.63
CA LEU A 98 -5.20 -16.76 0.19
C LEU A 98 -6.60 -16.49 0.76
N THR A 99 -6.91 -17.14 1.87
CA THR A 99 -8.18 -17.00 2.57
C THR A 99 -8.15 -15.90 3.63
N PRO A 100 -9.32 -15.42 4.10
CA PRO A 100 -9.37 -14.52 5.26
C PRO A 100 -8.65 -15.08 6.50
N LYS A 101 -8.64 -16.41 6.68
CA LYS A 101 -7.93 -17.08 7.78
C LYS A 101 -6.41 -16.87 7.68
N GLU A 102 -5.83 -17.00 6.50
CA GLU A 102 -4.38 -16.79 6.31
C GLU A 102 -4.00 -15.31 6.53
N ILE A 103 -4.84 -14.39 6.10
CA ILE A 103 -4.62 -12.96 6.37
C ILE A 103 -4.80 -12.63 7.86
N ALA A 104 -5.73 -13.26 8.55
CA ALA A 104 -5.87 -13.11 10.00
C ALA A 104 -4.64 -13.64 10.75
N LYS A 105 -4.07 -14.77 10.35
CA LYS A 105 -2.78 -15.26 10.89
C LYS A 105 -1.65 -14.24 10.69
N TYR A 106 -1.53 -13.69 9.48
CA TYR A 106 -0.57 -12.63 9.20
C TYR A 106 -0.79 -11.42 10.11
N ARG A 107 -2.04 -10.93 10.22
CA ARG A 107 -2.42 -9.81 11.10
C ARG A 107 -1.98 -10.06 12.54
N ASP A 108 -2.32 -11.24 13.09
CA ASP A 108 -2.08 -11.56 14.50
C ASP A 108 -0.59 -11.77 14.80
N HIS A 109 0.17 -12.26 13.82
CA HIS A 109 1.62 -12.32 13.90
C HIS A 109 2.24 -10.92 13.88
N ARG A 110 1.86 -10.08 12.92
CA ARG A 110 2.45 -8.74 12.76
C ARG A 110 2.11 -7.78 13.89
N LEU A 111 0.95 -7.94 14.53
CA LEU A 111 0.57 -7.11 15.70
C LEU A 111 1.50 -7.28 16.90
N LYS A 112 2.28 -8.37 16.96
CA LYS A 112 3.32 -8.54 17.99
C LYS A 112 4.57 -7.70 17.74
N GLU A 113 4.79 -7.25 16.51
CA GLU A 113 6.01 -6.57 16.07
C GLU A 113 5.79 -5.10 15.71
N VAL A 114 4.59 -4.76 15.21
CA VAL A 114 4.31 -3.41 14.70
C VAL A 114 2.98 -2.86 15.22
N SER A 115 2.85 -1.53 15.18
CA SER A 115 1.61 -0.85 15.56
C SER A 115 0.45 -1.19 14.61
N PRO A 116 -0.81 -1.10 15.10
CA PRO A 116 -2.01 -1.26 14.27
C PRO A 116 -2.01 -0.40 13.00
N ALA A 117 -1.49 0.83 13.09
CA ALA A 117 -1.39 1.74 11.96
C ALA A 117 -0.39 1.26 10.90
N SER A 118 0.72 0.64 11.30
CA SER A 118 1.71 0.07 10.39
C SER A 118 1.16 -1.17 9.67
N LEU A 119 0.56 -2.08 10.42
CA LEU A 119 -0.12 -3.26 9.87
C LEU A 119 -1.20 -2.88 8.84
N LYS A 120 -2.03 -1.88 9.16
CA LYS A 120 -3.06 -1.41 8.24
C LYS A 120 -2.48 -0.95 6.91
N ARG A 121 -1.30 -0.32 6.92
CA ARG A 121 -0.61 0.10 5.68
C ARG A 121 -0.10 -1.10 4.88
N GLU A 122 0.43 -2.15 5.54
CA GLU A 122 0.83 -3.41 4.88
C GLU A 122 -0.38 -4.07 4.21
N LEU A 123 -1.48 -4.24 4.95
CA LEU A 123 -2.72 -4.83 4.44
C LEU A 123 -3.38 -3.98 3.34
N THR A 124 -3.20 -2.66 3.35
CA THR A 124 -3.68 -1.79 2.27
C THR A 124 -2.96 -2.08 0.95
N ILE A 125 -1.64 -2.32 0.98
CA ILE A 125 -0.87 -2.72 -0.21
C ILE A 125 -1.38 -4.06 -0.73
N LEU A 126 -1.51 -5.07 0.14
CA LEU A 126 -2.04 -6.38 -0.23
C LEU A 126 -3.44 -6.28 -0.84
N SER A 127 -4.34 -5.53 -0.21
CA SER A 127 -5.70 -5.31 -0.70
C SER A 127 -5.73 -4.62 -2.07
N ARG A 128 -4.88 -3.62 -2.28
CA ARG A 128 -4.75 -2.90 -3.55
C ARG A 128 -4.21 -3.82 -4.64
N MET A 129 -3.17 -4.58 -4.36
CA MET A 129 -2.60 -5.56 -5.28
C MET A 129 -3.65 -6.59 -5.71
N LEU A 130 -4.40 -7.18 -4.78
CA LEU A 130 -5.47 -8.14 -5.08
C LEU A 130 -6.59 -7.52 -5.92
N THR A 131 -6.94 -6.26 -5.67
CA THR A 131 -7.94 -5.54 -6.47
C THR A 131 -7.45 -5.31 -7.90
N LEU A 132 -6.18 -4.92 -8.08
CA LEU A 132 -5.56 -4.77 -9.40
C LEU A 132 -5.45 -6.11 -10.12
N ALA A 133 -5.05 -7.16 -9.40
CA ALA A 133 -4.96 -8.51 -9.95
C ALA A 133 -6.30 -8.97 -10.55
N SER A 134 -7.39 -8.72 -9.83
CA SER A 134 -8.73 -9.07 -10.29
C SER A 134 -9.23 -8.17 -11.43
N ARG A 135 -8.97 -6.86 -11.35
CA ARG A 135 -9.54 -5.89 -12.29
C ARG A 135 -8.73 -5.77 -13.58
N ASP A 136 -7.39 -5.66 -13.44
CA ASP A 136 -6.52 -5.22 -14.53
C ASP A 136 -5.62 -6.36 -15.05
N TRP A 137 -5.34 -7.39 -14.23
CA TRP A 137 -4.43 -8.48 -14.61
C TRP A 137 -5.17 -9.76 -15.01
N GLY A 138 -6.50 -9.75 -14.99
CA GLY A 138 -7.31 -10.89 -15.42
C GLY A 138 -7.26 -12.10 -14.48
N ILE A 139 -6.84 -11.90 -13.21
CA ILE A 139 -6.78 -12.96 -12.21
C ILE A 139 -8.08 -12.97 -11.42
N ALA A 140 -8.92 -13.98 -11.63
CA ALA A 140 -10.19 -14.07 -10.94
C ALA A 140 -10.00 -14.43 -9.48
N LEU A 141 -10.06 -13.42 -8.63
CA LEU A 141 -10.24 -13.60 -7.19
C LEU A 141 -11.72 -13.33 -6.90
N PRO A 142 -12.49 -14.33 -6.43
CA PRO A 142 -13.94 -14.18 -6.20
C PRO A 142 -14.23 -13.05 -5.20
N HIS A 143 -13.35 -12.84 -4.25
CA HIS A 143 -13.44 -11.77 -3.24
C HIS A 143 -12.05 -11.31 -2.85
N ASN A 144 -11.93 -10.04 -2.42
CA ASN A 144 -10.71 -9.58 -1.78
C ASN A 144 -10.73 -9.98 -0.29
N PRO A 145 -9.96 -11.00 0.12
CA PRO A 145 -10.04 -11.58 1.45
C PRO A 145 -9.56 -10.61 2.56
N VAL A 146 -8.79 -9.57 2.21
CA VAL A 146 -8.39 -8.52 3.16
C VAL A 146 -9.58 -7.71 3.65
N LYS A 147 -10.62 -7.55 2.81
CA LYS A 147 -11.84 -6.82 3.19
C LYS A 147 -12.77 -7.64 4.08
N MET A 148 -12.52 -8.94 4.22
CA MET A 148 -13.36 -9.86 5.00
C MET A 148 -12.86 -10.04 6.44
N ILE A 149 -11.69 -9.51 6.79
CA ILE A 149 -11.17 -9.59 8.16
C ILE A 149 -11.42 -8.28 8.92
N SER A 150 -11.58 -8.40 10.23
CA SER A 150 -11.58 -7.23 11.12
C SER A 150 -10.15 -6.66 11.23
N LEU A 151 -10.02 -5.36 11.02
CA LEU A 151 -8.77 -4.65 11.22
C LEU A 151 -8.73 -4.06 12.64
N PRO A 152 -7.55 -4.00 13.27
CA PRO A 152 -7.40 -3.36 14.56
C PRO A 152 -7.75 -1.86 14.45
N LYS A 153 -8.32 -1.32 15.52
CA LYS A 153 -8.59 0.13 15.60
C LYS A 153 -7.26 0.86 15.52
N ALA A 154 -7.22 1.89 14.70
CA ALA A 154 -6.06 2.79 14.67
C ALA A 154 -5.96 3.57 15.99
N ASP A 155 -4.73 3.87 16.38
CA ASP A 155 -4.49 4.76 17.50
C ASP A 155 -5.15 6.13 17.26
N LYS A 156 -5.59 6.77 18.35
CA LYS A 156 -6.12 8.13 18.27
C LYS A 156 -5.05 9.07 17.72
N ALA A 157 -5.46 10.05 16.94
CA ALA A 157 -4.55 11.09 16.47
C ALA A 157 -3.90 11.81 17.66
N ARG A 158 -2.60 12.09 17.53
CA ARG A 158 -1.89 12.87 18.55
C ARG A 158 -2.41 14.31 18.54
N THR A 159 -2.87 14.79 19.66
CA THR A 159 -3.39 16.17 19.84
C THR A 159 -2.51 17.02 20.75
N ARG A 160 -1.44 16.42 21.31
CA ARG A 160 -0.52 17.13 22.21
C ARG A 160 0.20 18.24 21.44
N ARG A 161 0.22 19.41 22.03
CA ARG A 161 1.03 20.57 21.65
C ARG A 161 2.13 20.78 22.70
N LEU A 162 3.09 21.64 22.40
CA LEU A 162 4.11 22.06 23.37
C LEU A 162 3.43 22.85 24.50
N ASP A 163 3.79 22.54 25.73
CA ASP A 163 3.37 23.30 26.92
C ASP A 163 4.30 24.53 27.10
N ALA A 164 3.89 25.43 27.96
CA ALA A 164 4.68 26.62 28.26
C ALA A 164 6.09 26.27 28.77
N GLY A 165 7.12 26.87 28.15
CA GLY A 165 8.54 26.63 28.47
C GLY A 165 9.15 25.35 27.85
N GLU A 166 8.37 24.46 27.21
CA GLU A 166 8.92 23.30 26.52
C GLU A 166 9.69 23.67 25.26
N GLU A 167 9.25 24.70 24.55
CA GLU A 167 9.95 25.24 23.38
C GLU A 167 11.36 25.70 23.75
N GLU A 168 11.50 26.48 24.81
CA GLU A 168 12.80 26.97 25.27
C GLU A 168 13.74 25.84 25.65
N LYS A 169 13.25 24.87 26.43
CA LYS A 169 14.03 23.67 26.80
C LYS A 169 14.46 22.88 25.56
N LEU A 170 13.56 22.69 24.59
CA LEU A 170 13.85 22.00 23.34
C LEU A 170 14.94 22.73 22.55
N LEU A 171 14.84 24.06 22.42
CA LEU A 171 15.82 24.87 21.70
C LEU A 171 17.18 24.91 22.41
N GLN A 172 17.21 24.87 23.75
CA GLN A 172 18.46 24.82 24.51
C GLN A 172 19.18 23.48 24.42
N SER A 173 18.42 22.38 24.33
CA SER A 173 18.96 21.01 24.29
C SER A 173 19.45 20.57 22.90
N THR A 174 19.28 21.42 21.86
CA THR A 174 19.60 21.05 20.47
C THR A 174 20.80 21.83 19.92
N ASN A 175 21.51 21.20 18.95
CA ASN A 175 22.56 21.89 18.22
C ASN A 175 21.98 22.97 17.28
N GLN A 176 22.83 23.91 16.83
CA GLN A 176 22.43 25.06 16.01
C GLN A 176 21.70 24.68 14.72
N LYS A 177 22.07 23.57 14.05
CA LYS A 177 21.41 23.14 12.81
C LYS A 177 19.97 22.68 13.11
N LEU A 178 19.78 21.83 14.12
CA LEU A 178 18.46 21.34 14.50
C LEU A 178 17.60 22.46 15.09
N ARG A 179 18.20 23.38 15.88
CA ARG A 179 17.50 24.54 16.41
C ARG A 179 16.83 25.37 15.31
N ARG A 180 17.53 25.68 14.22
CA ARG A 180 16.96 26.40 13.06
C ARG A 180 15.80 25.65 12.41
N VAL A 181 15.92 24.32 12.27
CA VAL A 181 14.84 23.49 11.73
C VAL A 181 13.60 23.50 12.64
N ILE A 182 13.79 23.45 13.96
CA ILE A 182 12.70 23.52 14.94
C ILE A 182 12.00 24.87 14.86
N ILE A 183 12.73 25.98 14.89
CA ILE A 183 12.16 27.32 14.75
C ILE A 183 11.34 27.43 13.45
N LEU A 184 11.88 26.99 12.32
CA LEU A 184 11.14 27.01 11.05
C LEU A 184 9.89 26.12 11.10
N ALA A 185 9.95 24.98 11.75
CA ALA A 185 8.79 24.09 11.88
C ALA A 185 7.67 24.71 12.74
N LEU A 186 8.03 25.34 13.85
CA LEU A 186 7.07 25.99 14.75
C LEU A 186 6.44 27.24 14.12
N GLU A 187 7.26 28.09 13.51
CA GLU A 187 6.82 29.36 12.93
C GLU A 187 6.00 29.20 11.63
N THR A 188 6.23 28.13 10.87
CA THR A 188 5.63 27.98 9.54
C THR A 188 4.68 26.81 9.40
N GLY A 189 4.69 25.85 10.32
CA GLY A 189 3.93 24.60 10.21
C GLY A 189 4.34 23.73 9.02
N MET A 190 5.52 23.95 8.42
CA MET A 190 6.01 23.21 7.26
C MET A 190 6.32 21.76 7.61
N ARG A 191 6.19 20.88 6.61
CA ARG A 191 6.65 19.49 6.74
C ARG A 191 8.18 19.45 6.78
N ARG A 192 8.75 18.46 7.49
CA ARG A 192 10.20 18.26 7.57
C ARG A 192 10.89 18.29 6.19
N SER A 193 10.34 17.58 5.22
CA SER A 193 10.88 17.53 3.86
C SER A 193 10.84 18.88 3.14
N GLU A 194 9.81 19.68 3.38
CA GLU A 194 9.68 21.02 2.82
C GLU A 194 10.78 21.93 3.40
N ILE A 195 11.00 21.89 4.73
CA ILE A 195 12.05 22.67 5.39
C ILE A 195 13.45 22.31 4.89
N LEU A 196 13.74 21.00 4.77
CA LEU A 196 15.06 20.51 4.34
C LEU A 196 15.37 20.79 2.86
N ASN A 197 14.33 21.03 2.04
CA ASN A 197 14.47 21.32 0.62
C ASN A 197 14.35 22.82 0.30
N ILE A 198 14.38 23.73 1.28
CA ILE A 198 14.39 25.17 1.04
C ILE A 198 15.65 25.56 0.28
N LYS A 199 15.47 26.24 -0.85
CA LYS A 199 16.54 26.87 -1.62
C LYS A 199 16.52 28.39 -1.43
N LYS A 200 17.68 29.06 -1.60
CA LYS A 200 17.77 30.50 -1.51
C LYS A 200 16.82 31.22 -2.48
N SER A 201 16.65 30.67 -3.68
CA SER A 201 15.73 31.17 -4.70
C SER A 201 14.25 31.10 -4.34
N HIS A 202 13.90 30.34 -3.31
CA HIS A 202 12.51 30.20 -2.84
C HIS A 202 12.12 31.34 -1.88
N ILE A 203 13.09 32.14 -1.40
CA ILE A 203 12.87 33.16 -0.36
C ILE A 203 12.78 34.51 -0.99
N ASN A 204 11.65 35.19 -0.82
CA ASN A 204 11.53 36.62 -1.14
C ASN A 204 11.64 37.42 0.15
N TYR A 205 12.82 38.05 0.34
CA TYR A 205 13.11 38.82 1.53
C TYR A 205 12.40 40.18 1.57
N SER A 206 12.01 40.73 0.42
CA SER A 206 11.37 42.05 0.35
C SER A 206 9.95 42.03 0.90
N ILE A 207 9.24 40.94 0.66
CA ILE A 207 7.86 40.76 1.13
C ILE A 207 7.76 39.67 2.21
N SER A 208 8.90 39.16 2.69
CA SER A 208 8.97 38.14 3.77
C SER A 208 8.14 36.89 3.49
N VAL A 209 8.30 36.29 2.30
CA VAL A 209 7.53 35.11 1.85
C VAL A 209 8.47 34.02 1.37
N LEU A 210 8.10 32.78 1.66
CA LEU A 210 8.74 31.56 1.19
C LEU A 210 7.84 30.82 0.20
N LEU A 211 8.34 30.56 -1.00
CA LEU A 211 7.67 29.70 -1.98
C LEU A 211 8.02 28.23 -1.73
N ILE A 212 7.03 27.39 -1.62
CA ILE A 212 7.17 25.93 -1.65
C ILE A 212 6.71 25.45 -3.03
N PRO A 213 7.65 25.12 -3.93
CA PRO A 213 7.32 24.83 -5.33
C PRO A 213 6.59 23.50 -5.52
N SER A 214 6.77 22.55 -4.61
CA SER A 214 6.10 21.24 -4.67
C SER A 214 5.69 20.79 -3.27
N THR A 215 4.42 20.51 -3.11
CA THR A 215 3.85 19.92 -1.87
C THR A 215 3.52 18.45 -2.08
N LYS A 216 2.98 17.79 -1.06
CA LYS A 216 2.46 16.41 -1.18
C LYS A 216 1.31 16.31 -2.20
N ALA A 217 0.59 17.40 -2.42
CA ALA A 217 -0.53 17.50 -3.38
C ALA A 217 -0.08 18.01 -4.77
N ASP A 218 1.24 18.21 -5.00
CA ASP A 218 1.84 18.77 -6.21
C ASP A 218 1.43 20.22 -6.53
N GLU A 219 0.82 20.91 -5.61
CA GLU A 219 0.47 22.32 -5.76
C GLU A 219 1.51 23.21 -5.06
N PRO A 220 2.03 24.28 -5.74
CA PRO A 220 2.89 25.24 -5.11
C PRO A 220 2.09 26.08 -4.09
N ARG A 221 2.74 26.49 -3.01
CA ARG A 221 2.16 27.41 -2.04
C ARG A 221 3.17 28.39 -1.50
N THR A 222 2.71 29.54 -1.07
CA THR A 222 3.53 30.55 -0.39
C THR A 222 3.20 30.56 1.10
N ILE A 223 4.23 30.81 1.92
CA ILE A 223 4.11 30.91 3.38
C ILE A 223 4.71 32.25 3.81
N PRO A 224 3.99 33.08 4.59
CA PRO A 224 4.56 34.26 5.21
C PRO A 224 5.61 33.84 6.24
N LEU A 225 6.72 34.60 6.31
CA LEU A 225 7.80 34.35 7.25
C LEU A 225 7.78 35.38 8.38
N SER A 226 7.76 34.88 9.61
CA SER A 226 7.98 35.73 10.79
C SER A 226 9.40 36.23 10.88
N SER A 227 9.66 37.20 11.73
CA SER A 227 11.02 37.71 12.03
C SER A 227 11.97 36.60 12.52
N ALA A 228 11.45 35.67 13.37
CA ALA A 228 12.20 34.53 13.86
C ALA A 228 12.55 33.54 12.75
N ALA A 229 11.60 33.22 11.86
CA ALA A 229 11.83 32.36 10.70
C ALA A 229 12.86 32.96 9.72
N LEU A 230 12.76 34.28 9.43
CA LEU A 230 13.73 35.00 8.58
C LEU A 230 15.11 34.97 9.19
N LYS A 231 15.25 35.19 10.50
CA LYS A 231 16.52 35.11 11.22
C LYS A 231 17.15 33.72 11.07
N ALA A 232 16.37 32.67 11.36
CA ALA A 232 16.84 31.29 11.23
C ALA A 232 17.32 30.95 9.79
N LEU A 233 16.61 31.43 8.76
CA LEU A 233 17.00 31.23 7.36
C LEU A 233 18.27 31.96 7.00
N ARG A 234 18.46 33.25 7.44
CA ARG A 234 19.68 34.01 7.22
C ARG A 234 20.89 33.35 7.89
N GLU A 235 20.73 32.87 9.13
CA GLU A 235 21.80 32.17 9.85
C GLU A 235 22.17 30.84 9.16
N GLN A 236 21.20 30.13 8.62
CA GLN A 236 21.47 28.90 7.87
C GLN A 236 22.25 29.18 6.58
N LEU A 237 21.91 30.21 5.85
CA LEU A 237 22.62 30.58 4.62
C LEU A 237 24.07 31.02 4.87
N ARG A 238 24.33 31.72 5.99
CA ARG A 238 25.70 32.10 6.39
C ARG A 238 26.53 30.86 6.80
N ALA A 239 25.92 29.89 7.45
CA ALA A 239 26.60 28.68 7.89
C ALA A 239 26.84 27.63 6.76
N SER A 240 26.30 27.89 5.57
CA SER A 240 26.42 27.01 4.39
C SER A 240 27.40 27.59 3.33
N GLN A 241 27.96 28.75 3.59
CA GLN A 241 29.06 29.34 2.85
C GLN A 241 30.40 28.93 3.46
#